data_4639d2f92636fcc00429102492f91d79
#
_entry.id   4639d2f92636fcc00429102492f91d79
#
_cell.length_a   1.000
_cell.length_b   1.000
_cell.length_c   1.000
_cell.angle_alpha   90.00
_cell.angle_beta   90.00
_cell.angle_gamma   90.00
#
_symmetry.space_group_name_H-M   'P 1'
#
loop_
_entity.id
_entity.type
_entity.pdbx_description
1 polymer ?
#
loop_
_entity_poly.entity_id
_entity_poly.type
_entity_poly.pdbx_seq_one_letter_code
_entity_poly.pdbx_strand_id
1 'polypeptide(L)'
;MKIVADNTVPFLKGIAEPIAEVKYLTSKEFTPENVQDADILIVRSIDKCTRELLEGSRVKLITSATIGFDHIDTRYCDKAGITWKNSPGCNAVSVAQYVLSGLVTIALRKGEPLQGKTIGIVGVGHVGKEVEKLCSAYGMNVLRNDPPRAEKEGKDGFVSLETIAEQADIVTFHTPLTKEGRFATRHLAGEDFFRKLQRKPWFVNASRGAVHDTDALLHARKEGKISELILDCWENEPDINLSLIHISE
;
A
#
# COMPACT_ATOMS: atom_id res chain seq x y z
N MET A 1 25.70 17.16 13.88
CA MET A 1 24.80 16.38 13.02
C MET A 1 23.51 17.16 12.91
N LYS A 2 23.03 17.38 11.68
CA LYS A 2 21.80 18.14 11.41
C LYS A 2 20.77 17.22 10.76
N ILE A 3 19.59 17.18 11.36
CA ILE A 3 18.45 16.39 10.87
C ILE A 3 17.40 17.37 10.33
N VAL A 4 16.89 17.10 9.15
CA VAL A 4 15.69 17.74 8.61
C VAL A 4 14.57 16.72 8.59
N ALA A 5 13.44 17.02 9.22
CA ALA A 5 12.34 16.09 9.41
C ALA A 5 11.00 16.69 8.99
N ASP A 6 10.13 15.88 8.42
CA ASP A 6 8.73 16.23 8.21
C ASP A 6 8.06 16.43 9.58
N ASN A 7 7.38 17.56 9.75
CA ASN A 7 6.78 17.97 11.02
C ASN A 7 5.56 17.15 11.44
N THR A 8 5.05 16.30 10.52
CA THR A 8 3.90 15.42 10.75
C THR A 8 4.31 13.99 11.12
N VAL A 9 5.64 13.70 11.21
CA VAL A 9 6.10 12.41 11.74
C VAL A 9 5.75 12.32 13.22
N PRO A 10 4.88 11.37 13.61
CA PRO A 10 4.39 11.30 14.98
C PRO A 10 5.51 10.90 15.95
N PHE A 11 5.46 11.42 17.16
CA PHE A 11 6.35 11.07 18.29
C PHE A 11 7.85 11.33 18.05
N LEU A 12 8.23 12.10 17.00
CA LEU A 12 9.63 12.39 16.73
C LEU A 12 10.20 13.49 17.62
N LYS A 13 9.37 14.50 17.95
CA LYS A 13 9.79 15.64 18.81
C LYS A 13 10.20 15.14 20.20
N GLY A 14 11.35 15.63 20.67
CA GLY A 14 11.93 15.24 21.95
C GLY A 14 12.83 13.98 21.89
N ILE A 15 12.84 13.27 20.78
CA ILE A 15 13.66 12.04 20.63
C ILE A 15 15.01 12.33 19.97
N ALA A 16 15.02 13.12 18.92
CA ALA A 16 16.22 13.38 18.13
C ALA A 16 17.01 14.62 18.62
N GLU A 17 16.35 15.59 19.23
CA GLU A 17 16.97 16.84 19.72
C GLU A 17 18.09 16.64 20.76
N PRO A 18 18.08 15.62 21.64
CA PRO A 18 19.18 15.37 22.55
C PRO A 18 20.50 15.00 21.87
N ILE A 19 20.44 14.55 20.60
CA ILE A 19 21.61 14.02 19.88
C ILE A 19 21.94 14.77 18.59
N ALA A 20 21.04 15.66 18.11
CA ALA A 20 21.21 16.39 16.88
C ALA A 20 20.48 17.75 16.89
N GLU A 21 20.93 18.67 16.05
CA GLU A 21 20.13 19.83 15.64
C GLU A 21 19.01 19.34 14.71
N VAL A 22 17.74 19.56 15.08
CA VAL A 22 16.59 19.13 14.31
C VAL A 22 15.81 20.32 13.77
N LYS A 23 15.65 20.37 12.44
CA LYS A 23 14.79 21.34 11.74
C LYS A 23 13.54 20.59 11.25
N TYR A 24 12.36 21.05 11.69
CA TYR A 24 11.09 20.51 11.24
C TYR A 24 10.54 21.33 10.09
N LEU A 25 10.13 20.66 9.00
CA LEU A 25 9.59 21.28 7.78
C LEU A 25 8.21 20.70 7.48
N THR A 26 7.37 21.49 6.84
CA THR A 26 6.21 20.97 6.10
C THR A 26 6.69 20.38 4.78
N SER A 27 5.89 19.49 4.16
CA SER A 27 6.25 18.87 2.89
C SER A 27 6.57 19.89 1.78
N LYS A 28 5.91 21.05 1.77
CA LYS A 28 6.16 22.14 0.80
C LYS A 28 7.50 22.82 0.99
N GLU A 29 8.07 22.73 2.17
CA GLU A 29 9.37 23.34 2.53
C GLU A 29 10.55 22.41 2.28
N PHE A 30 10.32 21.17 1.83
CA PHE A 30 11.39 20.27 1.38
C PHE A 30 11.90 20.75 0.02
N THR A 31 12.77 21.76 0.06
CA THR A 31 13.45 22.34 -1.12
C THR A 31 14.96 22.12 -1.01
N PRO A 32 15.70 22.16 -2.14
CA PRO A 32 17.16 22.00 -2.12
C PRO A 32 17.85 22.90 -1.08
N GLU A 33 17.46 24.18 -0.99
CA GLU A 33 18.04 25.14 -0.07
C GLU A 33 17.82 24.75 1.40
N ASN A 34 16.67 24.16 1.71
CA ASN A 34 16.30 23.79 3.08
C ASN A 34 16.92 22.48 3.56
N VAL A 35 17.34 21.60 2.61
CA VAL A 35 17.94 20.30 2.94
C VAL A 35 19.45 20.22 2.65
N GLN A 36 20.02 21.22 2.00
CA GLN A 36 21.40 21.22 1.50
C GLN A 36 22.44 20.90 2.59
N ASP A 37 22.26 21.40 3.79
CA ASP A 37 23.20 21.25 4.91
C ASP A 37 22.76 20.16 5.92
N ALA A 38 21.73 19.39 5.59
CA ALA A 38 21.29 18.27 6.41
C ALA A 38 22.21 17.05 6.26
N ASP A 39 22.48 16.36 7.35
CA ASP A 39 23.15 15.05 7.34
C ASP A 39 22.12 13.91 7.16
N ILE A 40 20.92 14.10 7.73
CA ILE A 40 19.84 13.08 7.73
C ILE A 40 18.51 13.74 7.35
N LEU A 41 17.73 13.05 6.51
CA LEU A 41 16.33 13.38 6.26
C LEU A 41 15.41 12.34 6.90
N ILE A 42 14.38 12.80 7.63
CA ILE A 42 13.30 11.95 8.13
C ILE A 42 12.02 12.38 7.42
N VAL A 43 11.51 11.51 6.54
CA VAL A 43 10.48 11.85 5.56
C VAL A 43 9.24 10.97 5.67
N ARG A 44 8.16 11.41 5.03
CA ARG A 44 6.94 10.64 4.80
C ARG A 44 6.69 10.44 3.30
N SER A 45 5.63 9.72 2.96
CA SER A 45 5.29 9.38 1.58
C SER A 45 5.02 10.58 0.65
N ILE A 46 4.70 11.75 1.22
CA ILE A 46 4.45 12.98 0.47
C ILE A 46 5.73 13.77 0.16
N ASP A 47 6.84 13.50 0.86
CA ASP A 47 8.10 14.20 0.71
C ASP A 47 8.96 13.53 -0.37
N LYS A 48 8.95 14.10 -1.56
CA LYS A 48 9.64 13.52 -2.72
C LYS A 48 11.15 13.74 -2.63
N CYS A 49 11.89 12.68 -2.28
CA CYS A 49 13.36 12.67 -2.28
C CYS A 49 13.89 12.33 -3.68
N THR A 50 13.77 13.28 -4.58
CA THR A 50 14.25 13.16 -5.97
C THR A 50 15.71 13.58 -6.10
N ARG A 51 16.31 13.31 -7.27
CA ARG A 51 17.66 13.82 -7.59
C ARG A 51 17.74 15.33 -7.42
N GLU A 52 16.74 16.08 -7.88
CA GLU A 52 16.71 17.55 -7.80
C GLU A 52 16.77 18.04 -6.36
N LEU A 53 16.12 17.34 -5.42
CA LEU A 53 16.18 17.69 -4.00
C LEU A 53 17.54 17.39 -3.40
N LEU A 54 18.20 16.29 -3.81
CA LEU A 54 19.35 15.72 -3.12
C LEU A 54 20.69 16.11 -3.73
N GLU A 55 20.71 16.55 -4.99
CA GLU A 55 21.94 16.87 -5.70
C GLU A 55 22.68 18.04 -5.03
N GLY A 56 23.96 17.84 -4.74
CA GLY A 56 24.79 18.84 -4.06
C GLY A 56 24.54 18.98 -2.56
N SER A 57 23.61 18.21 -1.97
CA SER A 57 23.38 18.20 -0.52
C SER A 57 24.45 17.39 0.24
N ARG A 58 24.48 17.58 1.57
CA ARG A 58 25.32 16.81 2.48
C ARG A 58 24.64 15.54 3.02
N VAL A 59 23.43 15.24 2.55
CA VAL A 59 22.60 14.14 3.03
C VAL A 59 23.33 12.80 2.87
N LYS A 60 23.41 12.04 3.95
CA LYS A 60 24.02 10.70 4.00
C LYS A 60 23.01 9.60 4.27
N LEU A 61 21.90 9.96 4.91
CA LEU A 61 20.85 9.02 5.30
C LEU A 61 19.47 9.64 5.05
N ILE A 62 18.60 8.86 4.42
CA ILE A 62 17.16 9.14 4.33
C ILE A 62 16.44 8.03 5.07
N THR A 63 15.60 8.37 6.04
CA THR A 63 14.72 7.41 6.70
C THR A 63 13.26 7.81 6.49
N SER A 64 12.48 6.88 5.96
CA SER A 64 11.05 7.10 5.76
C SER A 64 10.25 6.48 6.90
N ALA A 65 9.38 7.29 7.52
CA ALA A 65 8.45 6.86 8.55
C ALA A 65 7.25 6.08 7.96
N THR A 66 7.38 5.57 6.72
CA THR A 66 6.34 4.83 6.00
C THR A 66 6.87 3.50 5.45
N ILE A 67 5.97 2.59 5.13
CA ILE A 67 6.33 1.31 4.49
C ILE A 67 6.76 1.54 3.04
N GLY A 68 5.97 2.31 2.28
CA GLY A 68 6.28 2.63 0.89
C GLY A 68 7.47 3.56 0.78
N PHE A 69 8.24 3.40 -0.28
CA PHE A 69 9.41 4.21 -0.60
C PHE A 69 9.37 4.76 -2.03
N ASP A 70 8.20 4.76 -2.65
CA ASP A 70 7.99 5.23 -4.02
C ASP A 70 8.35 6.73 -4.21
N HIS A 71 8.41 7.48 -3.10
CA HIS A 71 8.82 8.88 -3.03
C HIS A 71 10.34 9.09 -2.94
N ILE A 72 11.13 8.02 -2.83
CA ILE A 72 12.61 8.07 -2.77
C ILE A 72 13.18 7.59 -4.11
N ASP A 73 13.99 8.42 -4.75
CA ASP A 73 14.79 8.01 -5.91
C ASP A 73 15.95 7.12 -5.47
N THR A 74 15.64 5.84 -5.27
CA THR A 74 16.61 4.85 -4.78
C THR A 74 17.79 4.69 -5.72
N ARG A 75 17.58 4.82 -7.04
CA ARG A 75 18.65 4.71 -8.04
C ARG A 75 19.64 5.87 -7.93
N TYR A 76 19.15 7.08 -7.68
CA TYR A 76 20.01 8.21 -7.41
C TYR A 76 20.74 8.06 -6.07
N CYS A 77 20.03 7.67 -5.01
CA CYS A 77 20.63 7.43 -3.69
C CYS A 77 21.80 6.44 -3.76
N ASP A 78 21.61 5.30 -4.43
CA ASP A 78 22.66 4.29 -4.60
C ASP A 78 23.89 4.84 -5.34
N LYS A 79 23.69 5.65 -6.39
CA LYS A 79 24.79 6.29 -7.15
C LYS A 79 25.50 7.39 -6.36
N ALA A 80 24.78 8.13 -5.53
CA ALA A 80 25.30 9.23 -4.71
C ALA A 80 25.88 8.78 -3.39
N GLY A 81 25.81 7.48 -3.05
CA GLY A 81 26.26 6.93 -1.76
C GLY A 81 25.36 7.34 -0.59
N ILE A 82 24.10 7.71 -0.85
CA ILE A 82 23.13 8.04 0.17
C ILE A 82 22.44 6.76 0.63
N THR A 83 22.58 6.43 1.90
CA THR A 83 21.83 5.30 2.49
C THR A 83 20.37 5.69 2.66
N TRP A 84 19.46 4.78 2.35
CA TRP A 84 18.04 4.98 2.63
C TRP A 84 17.44 3.79 3.37
N LYS A 85 16.47 4.07 4.24
CA LYS A 85 15.71 3.08 5.00
C LYS A 85 14.24 3.48 5.02
N ASN A 86 13.39 2.48 5.02
CA ASN A 86 11.95 2.64 5.27
C ASN A 86 11.56 1.85 6.53
N SER A 87 10.27 1.87 6.87
CA SER A 87 9.73 1.23 8.08
C SER A 87 8.79 0.07 7.73
N PRO A 88 9.33 -1.09 7.25
CA PRO A 88 8.50 -2.21 6.82
C PRO A 88 7.61 -2.71 7.96
N GLY A 89 6.30 -2.84 7.71
CA GLY A 89 5.35 -3.39 8.68
C GLY A 89 4.89 -2.43 9.78
N CYS A 90 5.37 -1.19 9.83
CA CYS A 90 5.06 -0.25 10.92
C CYS A 90 3.55 0.00 11.11
N ASN A 91 2.76 -0.05 10.04
CA ASN A 91 1.31 0.14 10.08
C ASN A 91 0.50 -1.12 9.71
N ALA A 92 1.15 -2.31 9.65
CA ALA A 92 0.51 -3.53 9.16
C ALA A 92 -0.75 -3.88 9.94
N VAL A 93 -0.70 -3.79 11.27
CA VAL A 93 -1.86 -4.05 12.15
C VAL A 93 -2.97 -3.04 11.90
N SER A 94 -2.63 -1.75 11.77
CA SER A 94 -3.63 -0.69 11.54
C SER A 94 -4.34 -0.86 10.20
N VAL A 95 -3.61 -1.21 9.13
CA VAL A 95 -4.21 -1.50 7.82
C VAL A 95 -5.10 -2.74 7.89
N ALA A 96 -4.68 -3.79 8.57
CA ALA A 96 -5.49 -4.99 8.74
C ALA A 96 -6.79 -4.71 9.52
N GLN A 97 -6.73 -3.87 10.57
CA GLN A 97 -7.90 -3.40 11.31
C GLN A 97 -8.83 -2.55 10.43
N TYR A 98 -8.29 -1.66 9.60
CA TYR A 98 -9.07 -0.88 8.64
C TYR A 98 -9.83 -1.79 7.67
N VAL A 99 -9.14 -2.75 7.05
CA VAL A 99 -9.76 -3.72 6.15
C VAL A 99 -10.88 -4.48 6.84
N LEU A 100 -10.61 -5.05 8.02
CA LEU A 100 -11.62 -5.80 8.77
C LEU A 100 -12.82 -4.91 9.16
N SER A 101 -12.58 -3.67 9.60
CA SER A 101 -13.65 -2.72 9.94
C SER A 101 -14.54 -2.42 8.74
N GLY A 102 -13.95 -2.22 7.55
CA GLY A 102 -14.69 -2.06 6.31
C GLY A 102 -15.54 -3.29 5.97
N LEU A 103 -14.95 -4.49 6.07
CA LEU A 103 -15.67 -5.75 5.84
C LEU A 103 -16.83 -5.95 6.82
N VAL A 104 -16.64 -5.67 8.11
CA VAL A 104 -17.70 -5.72 9.12
C VAL A 104 -18.81 -4.71 8.81
N THR A 105 -18.45 -3.50 8.39
CA THR A 105 -19.45 -2.47 8.01
C THR A 105 -20.32 -2.93 6.86
N ILE A 106 -19.72 -3.52 5.81
CA ILE A 106 -20.48 -4.08 4.69
C ILE A 106 -21.35 -5.25 5.16
N ALA A 107 -20.79 -6.17 5.96
CA ALA A 107 -21.49 -7.32 6.48
C ALA A 107 -22.75 -6.92 7.26
N LEU A 108 -22.65 -5.92 8.15
CA LEU A 108 -23.78 -5.39 8.91
C LEU A 108 -24.82 -4.72 8.01
N ARG A 109 -24.38 -3.91 7.03
CA ARG A 109 -25.30 -3.24 6.07
C ARG A 109 -26.10 -4.25 5.24
N LYS A 110 -25.44 -5.36 4.85
CA LYS A 110 -26.07 -6.40 4.01
C LYS A 110 -26.81 -7.48 4.82
N GLY A 111 -26.62 -7.55 6.13
CA GLY A 111 -27.10 -8.66 6.94
C GLY A 111 -26.41 -9.99 6.62
N GLU A 112 -25.21 -9.96 6.08
CA GLU A 112 -24.44 -11.14 5.68
C GLU A 112 -23.28 -11.39 6.66
N PRO A 113 -23.14 -12.59 7.25
CA PRO A 113 -22.02 -12.89 8.14
C PRO A 113 -20.71 -13.01 7.35
N LEU A 114 -19.59 -12.62 7.98
CA LEU A 114 -18.25 -12.86 7.44
C LEU A 114 -17.80 -14.31 7.63
N GLN A 115 -18.28 -14.97 8.68
CA GLN A 115 -17.97 -16.36 8.97
C GLN A 115 -18.34 -17.27 7.79
N GLY A 116 -17.42 -18.13 7.38
CA GLY A 116 -17.58 -19.05 6.27
C GLY A 116 -17.34 -18.44 4.89
N LYS A 117 -17.28 -17.10 4.73
CA LYS A 117 -16.89 -16.48 3.46
C LYS A 117 -15.42 -16.80 3.15
N THR A 118 -15.11 -16.87 1.86
CA THR A 118 -13.75 -17.08 1.36
C THR A 118 -13.13 -15.73 1.00
N ILE A 119 -12.00 -15.38 1.63
CA ILE A 119 -11.23 -14.19 1.32
C ILE A 119 -9.94 -14.54 0.57
N GLY A 120 -9.73 -13.94 -0.59
CA GLY A 120 -8.50 -14.00 -1.36
C GLY A 120 -7.58 -12.83 -1.00
N ILE A 121 -6.41 -13.13 -0.46
CA ILE A 121 -5.39 -12.13 -0.09
C ILE A 121 -4.29 -12.14 -1.14
N VAL A 122 -4.17 -11.04 -1.89
CA VAL A 122 -3.15 -10.84 -2.91
C VAL A 122 -2.03 -9.99 -2.32
N GLY A 123 -0.85 -10.60 -2.14
CA GLY A 123 0.27 -10.03 -1.39
C GLY A 123 0.19 -10.39 0.10
N VAL A 124 0.97 -11.40 0.52
CA VAL A 124 0.99 -11.92 1.91
C VAL A 124 2.27 -11.50 2.62
N GLY A 125 2.60 -10.20 2.50
CA GLY A 125 3.68 -9.53 3.22
C GLY A 125 3.31 -9.23 4.68
N HIS A 126 3.84 -8.14 5.25
CA HIS A 126 3.51 -7.75 6.63
C HIS A 126 2.01 -7.50 6.81
N VAL A 127 1.40 -6.72 5.93
CA VAL A 127 -0.05 -6.40 6.00
C VAL A 127 -0.90 -7.64 5.74
N GLY A 128 -0.64 -8.35 4.63
CA GLY A 128 -1.43 -9.53 4.26
C GLY A 128 -1.45 -10.62 5.33
N LYS A 129 -0.35 -10.81 6.08
CA LYS A 129 -0.29 -11.74 7.22
C LYS A 129 -1.20 -11.30 8.39
N GLU A 130 -1.24 -10.01 8.70
CA GLU A 130 -2.14 -9.50 9.74
C GLU A 130 -3.61 -9.58 9.30
N VAL A 131 -3.90 -9.32 8.01
CA VAL A 131 -5.25 -9.52 7.45
C VAL A 131 -5.65 -11.00 7.52
N GLU A 132 -4.77 -11.92 7.11
CA GLU A 132 -4.98 -13.36 7.23
C GLU A 132 -5.34 -13.76 8.67
N LYS A 133 -4.53 -13.31 9.64
CA LYS A 133 -4.73 -13.59 11.06
C LYS A 133 -6.11 -13.11 11.55
N LEU A 134 -6.49 -11.88 11.25
CA LEU A 134 -7.76 -11.33 11.67
C LEU A 134 -8.94 -12.02 10.98
N CYS A 135 -8.88 -12.22 9.65
CA CYS A 135 -9.95 -12.88 8.91
C CYS A 135 -10.15 -14.34 9.31
N SER A 136 -9.06 -15.07 9.55
CA SER A 136 -9.13 -16.45 10.07
C SER A 136 -9.78 -16.49 11.46
N ALA A 137 -9.45 -15.53 12.34
CA ALA A 137 -10.07 -15.44 13.67
C ALA A 137 -11.57 -15.15 13.59
N TYR A 138 -12.04 -14.47 12.53
CA TYR A 138 -13.47 -14.29 12.23
C TYR A 138 -14.13 -15.49 11.57
N GLY A 139 -13.41 -16.61 11.38
CA GLY A 139 -13.94 -17.85 10.79
C GLY A 139 -14.09 -17.78 9.26
N MET A 140 -13.34 -16.92 8.58
CA MET A 140 -13.27 -16.91 7.12
C MET A 140 -12.29 -17.97 6.60
N ASN A 141 -12.54 -18.48 5.40
CA ASN A 141 -11.61 -19.31 4.66
C ASN A 141 -10.61 -18.41 3.91
N VAL A 142 -9.30 -18.62 4.09
CA VAL A 142 -8.29 -17.75 3.48
C VAL A 142 -7.60 -18.43 2.32
N LEU A 143 -7.59 -17.76 1.16
CA LEU A 143 -6.79 -18.09 -0.02
C LEU A 143 -5.64 -17.07 -0.12
N ARG A 144 -4.39 -17.56 -0.20
CA ARG A 144 -3.18 -16.75 -0.25
C ARG A 144 -2.60 -16.72 -1.65
N ASN A 145 -2.33 -15.54 -2.19
CA ASN A 145 -1.60 -15.36 -3.43
C ASN A 145 -0.41 -14.45 -3.20
N ASP A 146 0.79 -14.96 -3.39
CA ASP A 146 2.05 -14.21 -3.33
C ASP A 146 3.09 -14.96 -4.16
N PRO A 147 3.12 -14.78 -5.49
CA PRO A 147 4.01 -15.54 -6.37
C PRO A 147 5.50 -15.44 -6.01
N PRO A 148 6.05 -14.26 -5.63
CA PRO A 148 7.44 -14.16 -5.18
C PRO A 148 7.74 -15.01 -3.96
N ARG A 149 6.81 -15.08 -2.98
CA ARG A 149 6.97 -15.92 -1.80
C ARG A 149 6.80 -17.39 -2.12
N ALA A 150 5.82 -17.73 -2.97
CA ALA A 150 5.59 -19.11 -3.40
C ALA A 150 6.82 -19.70 -4.11
N GLU A 151 7.57 -18.90 -4.87
CA GLU A 151 8.85 -19.34 -5.46
C GLU A 151 9.94 -19.56 -4.43
N LYS A 152 10.02 -18.70 -3.42
CA LYS A 152 11.07 -18.74 -2.39
C LYS A 152 10.79 -19.74 -1.28
N GLU A 153 9.54 -19.87 -0.87
CA GLU A 153 9.13 -20.62 0.33
C GLU A 153 8.47 -21.99 -0.02
N GLY A 154 8.18 -22.22 -1.30
CA GLY A 154 7.40 -23.36 -1.79
C GLY A 154 5.95 -22.96 -2.11
N LYS A 155 5.33 -23.73 -3.00
CA LYS A 155 3.97 -23.44 -3.49
C LYS A 155 2.87 -23.83 -2.50
N ASP A 156 3.20 -24.62 -1.49
CA ASP A 156 2.21 -25.12 -0.53
C ASP A 156 1.55 -23.97 0.24
N GLY A 157 0.22 -23.95 0.20
CA GLY A 157 -0.58 -22.93 0.84
C GLY A 157 -0.70 -21.61 0.06
N PHE A 158 -0.17 -21.52 -1.16
CA PHE A 158 -0.43 -20.41 -2.08
C PHE A 158 -1.26 -20.89 -3.28
N VAL A 159 -2.15 -20.03 -3.75
CA VAL A 159 -3.00 -20.28 -4.93
C VAL A 159 -2.70 -19.28 -6.03
N SER A 160 -3.15 -19.56 -7.24
CA SER A 160 -3.05 -18.62 -8.36
C SER A 160 -4.02 -17.43 -8.20
N LEU A 161 -3.78 -16.37 -8.91
CA LEU A 161 -4.70 -15.23 -8.95
C LEU A 161 -6.04 -15.62 -9.60
N GLU A 162 -6.01 -16.54 -10.57
CA GLU A 162 -7.20 -17.14 -11.18
C GLU A 162 -8.05 -17.86 -10.14
N THR A 163 -7.45 -18.69 -9.31
CA THR A 163 -8.16 -19.41 -8.22
C THR A 163 -8.85 -18.40 -7.28
N ILE A 164 -8.20 -17.27 -6.96
CA ILE A 164 -8.84 -16.21 -6.17
C ILE A 164 -10.02 -15.62 -6.93
N ALA A 165 -9.88 -15.28 -8.21
CA ALA A 165 -10.97 -14.71 -9.01
C ALA A 165 -12.18 -15.65 -9.11
N GLU A 166 -11.96 -16.97 -9.15
CA GLU A 166 -13.02 -17.97 -9.23
C GLU A 166 -13.71 -18.27 -7.91
N GLN A 167 -12.97 -18.27 -6.79
CA GLN A 167 -13.44 -18.85 -5.53
C GLN A 167 -13.67 -17.85 -4.41
N ALA A 168 -13.13 -16.63 -4.49
CA ALA A 168 -13.22 -15.68 -3.40
C ALA A 168 -14.56 -14.93 -3.38
N ASP A 169 -15.15 -14.79 -2.19
CA ASP A 169 -16.28 -13.91 -1.90
C ASP A 169 -15.80 -12.49 -1.57
N ILE A 170 -14.54 -12.36 -1.18
CA ILE A 170 -13.86 -11.11 -0.87
C ILE A 170 -12.44 -11.18 -1.47
N VAL A 171 -11.99 -10.13 -2.15
CA VAL A 171 -10.61 -10.04 -2.65
C VAL A 171 -9.96 -8.78 -2.11
N THR A 172 -8.76 -8.91 -1.52
CA THR A 172 -8.03 -7.79 -0.94
C THR A 172 -6.58 -7.77 -1.41
N PHE A 173 -6.10 -6.57 -1.82
CA PHE A 173 -4.76 -6.37 -2.36
C PHE A 173 -3.85 -5.67 -1.36
N HIS A 174 -2.67 -6.27 -1.11
CA HIS A 174 -1.64 -5.78 -0.19
C HIS A 174 -0.25 -5.89 -0.81
N THR A 175 -0.14 -5.61 -2.10
CA THR A 175 1.11 -5.67 -2.85
C THR A 175 1.82 -4.32 -2.92
N PRO A 176 3.15 -4.26 -3.01
CA PRO A 176 3.84 -3.05 -3.47
C PRO A 176 3.44 -2.73 -4.91
N LEU A 177 3.65 -1.50 -5.35
CA LEU A 177 3.49 -1.14 -6.76
C LEU A 177 4.82 -1.37 -7.50
N THR A 178 4.82 -2.35 -8.39
CA THR A 178 5.94 -2.62 -9.31
C THR A 178 5.43 -2.49 -10.74
N LYS A 179 6.18 -1.73 -11.57
CA LYS A 179 5.76 -1.42 -12.95
C LYS A 179 6.25 -2.45 -13.96
N GLU A 180 7.35 -3.11 -13.67
CA GLU A 180 8.08 -3.99 -14.58
C GLU A 180 8.50 -5.29 -13.89
N GLY A 181 8.88 -6.27 -14.69
CA GLY A 181 9.36 -7.57 -14.23
C GLY A 181 8.26 -8.63 -14.18
N ARG A 182 8.67 -9.86 -13.90
CA ARG A 182 7.77 -11.04 -13.92
C ARG A 182 6.60 -10.93 -12.94
N PHE A 183 6.79 -10.21 -11.83
CA PHE A 183 5.79 -10.03 -10.79
C PHE A 183 5.32 -8.57 -10.70
N ALA A 184 5.21 -7.91 -11.87
CA ALA A 184 4.65 -6.57 -11.94
C ALA A 184 3.23 -6.56 -11.35
N THR A 185 2.94 -5.53 -10.54
CA THR A 185 1.68 -5.38 -9.83
C THR A 185 0.85 -4.21 -10.32
N ARG A 186 1.40 -3.36 -11.21
CA ARG A 186 0.63 -2.31 -11.85
C ARG A 186 -0.50 -2.94 -12.66
N HIS A 187 -1.74 -2.50 -12.40
CA HIS A 187 -2.96 -3.00 -13.03
C HIS A 187 -3.11 -4.53 -12.91
N LEU A 188 -2.57 -5.11 -11.81
CA LEU A 188 -2.74 -6.55 -11.54
C LEU A 188 -4.21 -6.93 -11.43
N ALA A 189 -5.04 -6.05 -10.83
CA ALA A 189 -6.50 -6.10 -10.92
C ALA A 189 -6.96 -5.24 -12.12
N GLY A 190 -6.72 -5.75 -13.33
CA GLY A 190 -7.16 -5.17 -14.60
C GLY A 190 -8.35 -5.91 -15.20
N GLU A 191 -8.67 -5.61 -16.46
CA GLU A 191 -9.80 -6.18 -17.22
C GLU A 191 -9.82 -7.72 -17.16
N ASP A 192 -8.67 -8.36 -17.39
CA ASP A 192 -8.58 -9.82 -17.38
C ASP A 192 -8.90 -10.44 -16.02
N PHE A 193 -8.49 -9.79 -14.93
CA PHE A 193 -8.81 -10.22 -13.58
C PHE A 193 -10.32 -10.09 -13.30
N PHE A 194 -10.89 -8.92 -13.56
CA PHE A 194 -12.31 -8.68 -13.31
C PHE A 194 -13.23 -9.55 -14.17
N ARG A 195 -12.85 -9.83 -15.40
CA ARG A 195 -13.60 -10.73 -16.28
C ARG A 195 -13.71 -12.15 -15.71
N LYS A 196 -12.66 -12.62 -15.00
CA LYS A 196 -12.59 -13.98 -14.41
C LYS A 196 -13.39 -14.12 -13.11
N LEU A 197 -13.90 -13.04 -12.53
CA LEU A 197 -14.65 -13.08 -11.29
C LEU A 197 -15.95 -13.88 -11.43
N GLN A 198 -16.15 -14.89 -10.57
CA GLN A 198 -17.32 -15.78 -10.59
C GLN A 198 -18.34 -15.50 -9.49
N ARG A 199 -17.89 -15.00 -8.33
CA ARG A 199 -18.71 -14.87 -7.11
C ARG A 199 -19.15 -13.45 -6.80
N LYS A 200 -18.95 -12.49 -7.69
CA LYS A 200 -19.24 -11.06 -7.46
C LYS A 200 -18.65 -10.58 -6.12
N PRO A 201 -17.33 -10.72 -5.93
CA PRO A 201 -16.72 -10.49 -4.62
C PRO A 201 -16.85 -9.02 -4.17
N TRP A 202 -16.65 -8.81 -2.87
CA TRP A 202 -16.26 -7.51 -2.35
C TRP A 202 -14.80 -7.28 -2.72
N PHE A 203 -14.50 -6.14 -3.32
CA PHE A 203 -13.16 -5.78 -3.76
C PHE A 203 -12.54 -4.75 -2.81
N VAL A 204 -11.34 -5.03 -2.33
CA VAL A 204 -10.62 -4.18 -1.37
C VAL A 204 -9.24 -3.87 -1.93
N ASN A 205 -8.88 -2.58 -1.99
CA ASN A 205 -7.51 -2.16 -2.24
C ASN A 205 -7.03 -1.18 -1.17
N ALA A 206 -6.17 -1.66 -0.27
CA ALA A 206 -5.50 -0.88 0.76
C ALA A 206 -3.97 -0.94 0.60
N SER A 207 -3.51 -0.91 -0.66
CA SER A 207 -2.07 -1.00 -0.99
C SER A 207 -1.58 0.22 -1.78
N ARG A 208 -1.77 0.23 -3.08
CA ARG A 208 -1.47 1.34 -4.00
C ARG A 208 -2.57 1.45 -5.05
N GLY A 209 -2.97 2.67 -5.39
CA GLY A 209 -4.05 2.91 -6.35
C GLY A 209 -3.83 2.17 -7.67
N ALA A 210 -2.69 2.36 -8.29
CA ALA A 210 -2.37 1.75 -9.59
C ALA A 210 -2.14 0.21 -9.57
N VAL A 211 -2.44 -0.48 -8.46
CA VAL A 211 -2.56 -1.95 -8.43
C VAL A 211 -3.86 -2.40 -9.10
N HIS A 212 -4.92 -1.60 -9.02
CA HIS A 212 -6.09 -1.78 -9.88
C HIS A 212 -6.06 -0.81 -11.06
N ASP A 213 -6.68 -1.20 -12.15
CA ASP A 213 -7.02 -0.33 -13.26
C ASP A 213 -8.39 0.29 -12.96
N THR A 214 -8.43 1.61 -12.87
CA THR A 214 -9.63 2.34 -12.46
C THR A 214 -10.78 2.15 -13.45
N ASP A 215 -10.51 2.22 -14.75
CA ASP A 215 -11.56 2.09 -15.77
C ASP A 215 -12.11 0.66 -15.82
N ALA A 216 -11.24 -0.34 -15.70
CA ALA A 216 -11.63 -1.74 -15.62
C ALA A 216 -12.46 -2.03 -14.35
N LEU A 217 -12.09 -1.42 -13.21
CA LEU A 217 -12.84 -1.55 -11.95
C LEU A 217 -14.25 -0.96 -12.09
N LEU A 218 -14.37 0.24 -12.70
CA LEU A 218 -15.65 0.90 -12.97
C LEU A 218 -16.54 0.07 -13.88
N HIS A 219 -15.96 -0.47 -14.95
CA HIS A 219 -16.66 -1.34 -15.89
C HIS A 219 -17.17 -2.60 -15.19
N ALA A 220 -16.30 -3.29 -14.44
CA ALA A 220 -16.67 -4.48 -13.68
C ALA A 220 -17.77 -4.22 -12.64
N ARG A 221 -17.78 -3.04 -12.00
CA ARG A 221 -18.83 -2.65 -11.07
C ARG A 221 -20.17 -2.43 -11.80
N LYS A 222 -20.16 -1.73 -12.94
CA LYS A 222 -21.36 -1.51 -13.77
C LYS A 222 -21.94 -2.82 -14.30
N GLU A 223 -21.11 -3.78 -14.66
CA GLU A 223 -21.55 -5.12 -15.10
C GLU A 223 -21.98 -6.03 -13.94
N GLY A 224 -21.94 -5.56 -12.69
CA GLY A 224 -22.29 -6.36 -11.52
C GLY A 224 -21.33 -7.50 -11.24
N LYS A 225 -20.09 -7.43 -11.71
CA LYS A 225 -19.01 -8.38 -11.40
C LYS A 225 -18.46 -8.21 -9.98
N ILE A 226 -18.63 -7.04 -9.39
CA ILE A 226 -18.21 -6.69 -8.04
C ILE A 226 -19.43 -6.19 -7.29
N SER A 227 -19.65 -6.71 -6.08
CA SER A 227 -20.81 -6.31 -5.27
C SER A 227 -20.55 -5.13 -4.33
N GLU A 228 -19.34 -5.00 -3.79
CA GLU A 228 -18.94 -3.96 -2.85
C GLU A 228 -17.50 -3.50 -3.10
N LEU A 229 -17.18 -2.26 -2.71
CA LEU A 229 -15.86 -1.67 -2.85
C LEU A 229 -15.35 -1.07 -1.53
N ILE A 230 -14.07 -1.30 -1.22
CA ILE A 230 -13.31 -0.58 -0.19
C ILE A 230 -12.00 -0.13 -0.84
N LEU A 231 -11.84 1.16 -1.04
CA LEU A 231 -10.63 1.74 -1.63
C LEU A 231 -10.02 2.73 -0.64
N ASP A 232 -8.81 2.42 -0.17
CA ASP A 232 -7.99 3.27 0.70
C ASP A 232 -6.94 4.07 -0.10
N CYS A 233 -6.80 3.75 -1.37
CA CYS A 233 -5.85 4.36 -2.29
C CYS A 233 -6.43 4.42 -3.70
N TRP A 234 -6.04 5.46 -4.45
CA TRP A 234 -6.60 5.79 -5.75
C TRP A 234 -5.51 5.94 -6.80
N GLU A 235 -5.81 5.62 -8.04
CA GLU A 235 -4.92 5.99 -9.13
C GLU A 235 -4.80 7.51 -9.24
N ASN A 236 -3.60 7.97 -9.59
CA ASN A 236 -3.28 9.39 -9.81
C ASN A 236 -3.43 10.30 -8.59
N GLU A 237 -3.36 9.76 -7.37
CA GLU A 237 -3.30 10.62 -6.19
C GLU A 237 -2.19 11.68 -6.31
N PRO A 238 -2.46 12.96 -5.92
CA PRO A 238 -3.67 13.47 -5.27
C PRO A 238 -4.82 13.87 -6.22
N ASP A 239 -4.63 13.78 -7.53
CA ASP A 239 -5.61 14.17 -8.57
C ASP A 239 -6.59 13.02 -8.84
N ILE A 240 -7.46 12.74 -7.88
CA ILE A 240 -8.40 11.63 -7.93
C ILE A 240 -9.54 11.94 -8.91
N ASN A 241 -9.90 10.95 -9.74
CA ASN A 241 -11.09 11.04 -10.58
C ASN A 241 -12.36 10.99 -9.70
N LEU A 242 -13.02 12.13 -9.53
CA LEU A 242 -14.21 12.29 -8.68
C LEU A 242 -15.41 11.42 -9.10
N SER A 243 -15.44 10.90 -10.33
CA SER A 243 -16.48 9.96 -10.76
C SER A 243 -16.50 8.67 -9.95
N LEU A 244 -15.42 8.37 -9.24
CA LEU A 244 -15.31 7.20 -8.35
C LEU A 244 -16.02 7.37 -7.02
N ILE A 245 -16.24 8.61 -6.57
CA ILE A 245 -16.90 8.91 -5.28
C ILE A 245 -18.37 8.51 -5.29
N HIS A 246 -19.03 8.52 -6.44
CA HIS A 246 -20.45 8.19 -6.61
C HIS A 246 -20.74 6.72 -6.90
N ILE A 247 -19.76 5.82 -6.82
CA ILE A 247 -19.96 4.39 -7.10
C ILE A 247 -20.49 3.62 -5.89
N SER A 248 -20.43 4.23 -4.72
CA SER A 248 -20.84 3.61 -3.45
C SER A 248 -22.30 3.86 -3.06
N GLU A 249 -23.08 4.55 -3.92
CA GLU A 249 -24.53 4.78 -3.72
C GLU A 249 -25.39 3.75 -4.44
#